data_85c5f0aa56f75808ae0f557009f6c939
#
_entry.id   85c5f0aa56f75808ae0f557009f6c939
#
_cell.length_a   1.000
_cell.length_b   1.000
_cell.length_c   1.000
_cell.angle_alpha   90.00
_cell.angle_beta   90.00
_cell.angle_gamma   90.00
#
_symmetry.space_group_name_H-M   'P 1'
#
loop_
_entity.id
_entity.type
_entity.pdbx_description
1 polymer ?
#
loop_
_entity_poly.entity_id
_entity_poly.type
_entity_poly.pdbx_seq_one_letter_code
_entity_poly.pdbx_strand_id
1 'polypeptide(L)'
;YENQININQVLCSSYAKSLNCREQYINFFDKIVFLDVGYEKTSIVVFNKNKLKSFNTLPIGGNHITKDISKILNYSIEESEDIKINLNIDILFSDDEKDFSILTRDFLKKYNREEKSLKLIKKIILARIDEILNLCLETIRSNENHDKIDKFKIVLMGQGSKILNNDSIPIKEIIPIFDEIDFFSETITTICESGLKLNQGLNQHEVVTIPKKNKNIGFFAKLFHFFE
;
A
#
# COMPACT_ATOMS: atom_id res chain seq x y z
N TYR A 1 17.01 -2.79 27.20
CA TYR A 1 16.64 -3.53 28.42
C TYR A 1 16.89 -2.75 29.73
N GLU A 2 17.41 -1.51 29.62
CA GLU A 2 17.70 -0.69 30.81
C GLU A 2 16.50 0.11 31.35
N ASN A 3 15.38 0.18 30.59
CA ASN A 3 14.20 0.98 30.94
C ASN A 3 13.01 0.10 31.26
N GLN A 4 12.99 -0.76 32.19
CA GLN A 4 11.86 -1.53 32.77
C GLN A 4 10.47 -1.25 32.13
N ILE A 5 10.36 -1.28 30.78
CA ILE A 5 9.13 -1.07 30.04
C ILE A 5 8.39 -2.41 29.98
N ASN A 6 7.25 -2.50 30.66
CA ASN A 6 6.37 -3.65 30.55
C ASN A 6 5.54 -3.54 29.28
N ILE A 7 5.74 -4.48 28.34
CA ILE A 7 4.93 -4.58 27.11
C ILE A 7 3.77 -5.53 27.39
N ASN A 8 2.57 -4.99 27.46
CA ASN A 8 1.36 -5.79 27.71
C ASN A 8 0.78 -6.37 26.42
N GLN A 9 0.87 -5.64 25.31
CA GLN A 9 0.30 -6.05 24.02
C GLN A 9 1.17 -5.56 22.86
N VAL A 10 1.15 -6.32 21.78
CA VAL A 10 1.74 -5.95 20.49
C VAL A 10 0.63 -5.92 19.45
N LEU A 11 0.49 -4.79 18.76
CA LEU A 11 -0.55 -4.57 17.77
C LEU A 11 0.06 -4.43 16.38
N CYS A 12 -0.62 -4.98 15.38
CA CYS A 12 -0.30 -4.68 13.99
C CYS A 12 -0.73 -3.25 13.65
N SER A 13 0.22 -2.40 13.23
CA SER A 13 -0.04 -0.99 12.92
C SER A 13 -1.09 -0.81 11.82
N SER A 14 -1.02 -1.60 10.75
CA SER A 14 -1.97 -1.54 9.64
C SER A 14 -3.39 -1.86 10.10
N TYR A 15 -3.55 -2.85 10.98
CA TYR A 15 -4.84 -3.20 11.55
C TYR A 15 -5.37 -2.09 12.48
N ALA A 16 -4.53 -1.59 13.37
CA ALA A 16 -4.89 -0.50 14.29
C ALA A 16 -5.35 0.75 13.53
N LYS A 17 -4.61 1.16 12.50
CA LYS A 17 -4.95 2.29 11.65
C LYS A 17 -6.29 2.07 10.93
N SER A 18 -6.50 0.89 10.35
CA SER A 18 -7.72 0.58 9.61
C SER A 18 -8.95 0.58 10.53
N LEU A 19 -8.84 0.10 11.77
CA LEU A 19 -9.92 0.18 12.75
C LEU A 19 -10.30 1.63 13.07
N ASN A 20 -9.32 2.49 13.30
CA ASN A 20 -9.56 3.90 13.57
C ASN A 20 -10.21 4.61 12.38
N CYS A 21 -9.68 4.38 11.18
CA CYS A 21 -10.20 4.99 9.95
C CYS A 21 -11.59 4.46 9.57
N ARG A 22 -11.88 3.18 9.85
CA ARG A 22 -13.15 2.52 9.56
C ARG A 22 -14.36 3.29 10.09
N GLU A 23 -14.24 3.90 11.27
CA GLU A 23 -15.34 4.65 11.91
C GLU A 23 -15.94 5.73 10.99
N GLN A 24 -15.18 6.24 10.04
CA GLN A 24 -15.63 7.26 9.09
C GLN A 24 -16.53 6.68 7.99
N TYR A 25 -16.45 5.38 7.71
CA TYR A 25 -17.06 4.74 6.54
C TYR A 25 -18.14 3.71 6.87
N ILE A 26 -18.20 3.20 8.11
CA ILE A 26 -19.05 2.05 8.48
C ILE A 26 -20.55 2.30 8.30
N ASN A 27 -21.00 3.55 8.36
CA ASN A 27 -22.38 3.91 8.18
C ASN A 27 -22.81 4.01 6.72
N PHE A 28 -21.85 3.99 5.78
CA PHE A 28 -22.09 4.23 4.36
C PHE A 28 -21.76 3.00 3.50
N PHE A 29 -20.87 2.13 3.99
CA PHE A 29 -20.36 0.99 3.21
C PHE A 29 -20.36 -0.28 4.04
N ASP A 30 -21.00 -1.33 3.53
CA ASP A 30 -20.95 -2.66 4.13
C ASP A 30 -19.56 -3.29 4.02
N LYS A 31 -18.86 -3.00 2.92
CA LYS A 31 -17.54 -3.54 2.62
C LYS A 31 -16.51 -2.44 2.43
N ILE A 32 -15.46 -2.51 3.22
CA ILE A 32 -14.37 -1.54 3.21
C ILE A 32 -13.05 -2.29 3.13
N VAL A 33 -12.20 -1.87 2.21
CA VAL A 33 -10.86 -2.41 2.02
C VAL A 33 -9.84 -1.32 2.30
N PHE A 34 -8.94 -1.58 3.23
CA PHE A 34 -7.79 -0.71 3.52
C PHE A 34 -6.54 -1.30 2.90
N LEU A 35 -5.85 -0.50 2.09
CA LEU A 35 -4.55 -0.83 1.50
C LEU A 35 -3.48 0.04 2.15
N ASP A 36 -2.74 -0.52 3.10
CA ASP A 36 -1.63 0.14 3.77
C ASP A 36 -0.34 -0.12 3.00
N VAL A 37 -0.03 0.79 2.06
CA VAL A 37 1.16 0.71 1.22
C VAL A 37 2.34 1.28 1.99
N GLY A 38 3.15 0.39 2.56
CA GLY A 38 4.37 0.75 3.28
C GLY A 38 5.59 0.82 2.36
N TYR A 39 6.77 0.90 2.97
CA TYR A 39 8.05 0.93 2.25
C TYR A 39 8.36 -0.44 1.61
N GLU A 40 8.37 -1.52 2.42
CA GLU A 40 8.72 -2.88 1.96
C GLU A 40 7.51 -3.76 1.66
N LYS A 41 6.35 -3.45 2.23
CA LYS A 41 5.17 -4.32 2.19
C LYS A 41 3.89 -3.53 2.06
N THR A 42 2.87 -4.18 1.51
CA THR A 42 1.50 -3.67 1.46
C THR A 42 0.62 -4.60 2.28
N SER A 43 -0.10 -4.05 3.27
CA SER A 43 -1.08 -4.79 4.05
C SER A 43 -2.49 -4.51 3.51
N ILE A 44 -3.30 -5.57 3.42
CA ILE A 44 -4.66 -5.55 2.91
C ILE A 44 -5.58 -5.95 4.06
N VAL A 45 -6.44 -5.05 4.50
CA VAL A 45 -7.39 -5.28 5.59
C VAL A 45 -8.80 -5.13 5.04
N VAL A 46 -9.58 -6.18 5.10
CA VAL A 46 -10.96 -6.20 4.57
C VAL A 46 -11.94 -6.31 5.71
N PHE A 47 -12.85 -5.36 5.80
CA PHE A 47 -14.01 -5.41 6.68
C PHE A 47 -15.28 -5.67 5.86
N ASN A 48 -16.19 -6.44 6.46
CA ASN A 48 -17.52 -6.67 5.93
C ASN A 48 -18.52 -6.58 7.09
N LYS A 49 -19.55 -5.74 6.94
CA LYS A 49 -20.54 -5.47 7.99
C LYS A 49 -19.90 -5.25 9.35
N ASN A 50 -18.94 -4.36 9.39
CA ASN A 50 -18.20 -3.97 10.59
C ASN A 50 -17.33 -5.05 11.25
N LYS A 51 -17.11 -6.21 10.60
CA LYS A 51 -16.25 -7.28 11.10
C LYS A 51 -15.05 -7.47 10.21
N LEU A 52 -13.90 -7.78 10.80
CA LEU A 52 -12.72 -8.16 10.04
C LEU A 52 -13.01 -9.43 9.24
N LYS A 53 -12.92 -9.34 7.93
CA LYS A 53 -13.11 -10.48 7.02
C LYS A 53 -11.78 -11.15 6.69
N SER A 54 -10.77 -10.36 6.34
CA SER A 54 -9.42 -10.88 6.06
C SER A 54 -8.34 -9.84 6.35
N PHE A 55 -7.15 -10.34 6.66
CA PHE A 55 -5.93 -9.58 6.79
C PHE A 55 -4.82 -10.31 6.04
N ASN A 56 -4.22 -9.64 5.07
CA ASN A 56 -3.14 -10.19 4.26
C ASN A 56 -1.99 -9.19 4.17
N THR A 57 -0.80 -9.68 3.84
CA THR A 57 0.36 -8.85 3.61
C THR A 57 1.11 -9.35 2.38
N LEU A 58 1.38 -8.45 1.46
CA LEU A 58 2.20 -8.68 0.28
C LEU A 58 3.60 -8.13 0.53
N PRO A 59 4.67 -8.85 0.18
CA PRO A 59 6.05 -8.39 0.33
C PRO A 59 6.45 -7.42 -0.80
N ILE A 60 5.60 -6.42 -1.06
CA ILE A 60 5.80 -5.41 -2.09
C ILE A 60 5.31 -4.06 -1.59
N GLY A 61 6.07 -2.99 -1.82
CA GLY A 61 5.76 -1.64 -1.37
C GLY A 61 6.58 -0.59 -2.10
N GLY A 62 6.62 0.63 -1.58
CA GLY A 62 7.28 1.78 -2.21
C GLY A 62 8.75 1.60 -2.54
N ASN A 63 9.49 0.80 -1.77
CA ASN A 63 10.90 0.49 -2.04
C ASN A 63 11.12 -0.28 -3.34
N HIS A 64 10.11 -1.02 -3.81
CA HIS A 64 10.22 -1.74 -5.09
C HIS A 64 10.27 -0.76 -6.27
N ILE A 65 9.54 0.37 -6.17
CA ILE A 65 9.65 1.47 -7.16
C ILE A 65 11.08 2.03 -7.17
N THR A 66 11.66 2.27 -5.99
CA THR A 66 13.02 2.78 -5.84
C THR A 66 14.04 1.83 -6.45
N LYS A 67 13.92 0.53 -6.15
CA LYS A 67 14.80 -0.51 -6.70
C LYS A 67 14.68 -0.62 -8.22
N ASP A 68 13.49 -0.47 -8.78
CA ASP A 68 13.29 -0.50 -10.22
C ASP A 68 13.92 0.71 -10.92
N ILE A 69 13.74 1.92 -10.36
CA ILE A 69 14.39 3.14 -10.85
C ILE A 69 15.91 2.96 -10.83
N SER A 70 16.45 2.52 -9.69
CA SER A 70 17.88 2.25 -9.51
C SER A 70 18.43 1.27 -10.53
N LYS A 71 17.76 0.15 -10.71
CA LYS A 71 18.21 -0.94 -11.58
C LYS A 71 18.12 -0.60 -13.06
N ILE A 72 17.02 0.03 -13.48
CA ILE A 72 16.76 0.33 -14.90
C ILE A 72 17.59 1.51 -15.39
N LEU A 73 17.77 2.52 -14.53
CA LEU A 73 18.51 3.73 -14.88
C LEU A 73 19.97 3.73 -14.41
N ASN A 74 20.39 2.69 -13.69
CA ASN A 74 21.72 2.55 -13.10
C ASN A 74 22.06 3.75 -12.19
N TYR A 75 21.10 4.11 -11.31
CA TYR A 75 21.25 5.14 -10.27
C TYR A 75 21.52 4.48 -8.91
N SER A 76 22.09 5.23 -7.96
CA SER A 76 22.16 4.73 -6.59
C SER A 76 20.76 4.57 -5.98
N ILE A 77 20.63 3.76 -4.93
CA ILE A 77 19.34 3.60 -4.23
C ILE A 77 18.91 4.92 -3.60
N GLU A 78 19.86 5.67 -3.02
CA GLU A 78 19.61 6.98 -2.40
C GLU A 78 19.12 7.99 -3.42
N GLU A 79 19.78 8.07 -4.59
CA GLU A 79 19.37 8.93 -5.68
C GLU A 79 17.98 8.56 -6.21
N SER A 80 17.71 7.26 -6.36
CA SER A 80 16.42 6.76 -6.82
C SER A 80 15.28 7.04 -5.85
N GLU A 81 15.55 6.96 -4.54
CA GLU A 81 14.59 7.30 -3.49
C GLU A 81 14.32 8.80 -3.47
N ASP A 82 15.37 9.63 -3.55
CA ASP A 82 15.24 11.09 -3.60
C ASP A 82 14.46 11.53 -4.85
N ILE A 83 14.72 10.90 -5.99
CA ILE A 83 13.97 11.11 -7.24
C ILE A 83 12.49 10.76 -7.04
N LYS A 84 12.19 9.60 -6.50
CA LYS A 84 10.82 9.13 -6.26
C LYS A 84 10.04 10.06 -5.32
N ILE A 85 10.68 10.56 -4.26
CA ILE A 85 10.04 11.42 -3.25
C ILE A 85 9.83 12.83 -3.77
N ASN A 86 10.83 13.39 -4.45
CA ASN A 86 10.86 14.80 -4.84
C ASN A 86 10.33 15.04 -6.27
N LEU A 87 10.14 13.98 -7.04
CA LEU A 87 9.55 14.10 -8.35
C LEU A 87 8.09 14.53 -8.19
N ASN A 88 7.77 15.71 -8.70
CA ASN A 88 6.37 16.11 -8.76
C ASN A 88 5.63 15.24 -9.77
N ILE A 89 4.82 14.32 -9.25
CA ILE A 89 4.09 13.37 -10.07
C ILE A 89 3.06 14.06 -10.95
N ASP A 90 2.45 15.19 -10.50
CA ASP A 90 1.52 15.97 -11.33
C ASP A 90 2.16 16.39 -12.64
N ILE A 91 3.42 16.80 -12.59
CA ILE A 91 4.17 17.20 -13.77
C ILE A 91 4.44 16.03 -14.72
N LEU A 92 4.74 14.84 -14.14
CA LEU A 92 4.98 13.64 -14.95
C LEU A 92 3.74 13.18 -15.70
N PHE A 93 2.55 13.50 -15.18
CA PHE A 93 1.29 13.05 -15.73
C PHE A 93 0.47 14.16 -16.40
N SER A 94 0.91 15.43 -16.29
CA SER A 94 0.27 16.53 -17.02
C SER A 94 0.52 16.38 -18.52
N ASP A 95 -0.52 16.63 -19.31
CA ASP A 95 -0.43 16.71 -20.77
C ASP A 95 0.05 18.09 -21.24
N ASP A 96 0.19 19.07 -20.32
CA ASP A 96 0.65 20.43 -20.63
C ASP A 96 2.17 20.48 -20.79
N GLU A 97 2.62 20.57 -22.05
CA GLU A 97 4.05 20.68 -22.41
C GLU A 97 4.76 21.89 -21.77
N LYS A 98 4.04 22.95 -21.38
CA LYS A 98 4.62 24.17 -20.81
C LYS A 98 4.98 24.03 -19.34
N ASP A 99 4.14 23.42 -18.52
CA ASP A 99 4.42 23.17 -17.10
C ASP A 99 5.48 22.10 -16.93
N PHE A 100 5.47 21.12 -17.83
CA PHE A 100 6.51 20.09 -17.93
C PHE A 100 7.90 20.70 -18.13
N SER A 101 8.03 21.84 -18.83
CA SER A 101 9.32 22.35 -19.26
C SER A 101 10.15 23.05 -18.17
N ILE A 102 9.55 23.74 -17.21
CA ILE A 102 10.28 24.58 -16.24
C ILE A 102 10.73 23.77 -15.02
N LEU A 103 9.80 23.12 -14.34
CA LEU A 103 10.09 22.31 -13.15
C LEU A 103 10.92 21.06 -13.50
N THR A 104 10.69 20.52 -14.68
CA THR A 104 11.47 19.42 -15.25
C THR A 104 12.92 19.80 -15.51
N ARG A 105 13.19 21.02 -15.98
CA ARG A 105 14.57 21.48 -16.24
C ARG A 105 15.38 21.60 -14.95
N ASP A 106 14.79 22.12 -13.90
CA ASP A 106 15.50 22.27 -12.61
C ASP A 106 15.77 20.90 -11.97
N PHE A 107 14.82 19.97 -12.08
CA PHE A 107 15.00 18.58 -11.68
C PHE A 107 16.12 17.90 -12.50
N LEU A 108 16.07 17.98 -13.82
CA LEU A 108 17.08 17.41 -14.70
C LEU A 108 18.48 18.00 -14.44
N LYS A 109 18.57 19.32 -14.20
CA LYS A 109 19.82 19.98 -13.82
C LYS A 109 20.36 19.48 -12.47
N LYS A 110 19.49 19.34 -11.47
CA LYS A 110 19.85 18.84 -10.14
C LYS A 110 20.51 17.47 -10.21
N TYR A 111 19.98 16.58 -11.05
CA TYR A 111 20.48 15.21 -11.19
C TYR A 111 21.38 15.00 -12.42
N ASN A 112 21.70 16.06 -13.17
CA ASN A 112 22.49 16.00 -14.41
C ASN A 112 21.98 14.92 -15.38
N ARG A 113 20.65 14.90 -15.65
CA ARG A 113 19.95 13.88 -16.41
C ARG A 113 19.29 14.41 -17.67
N GLU A 114 18.98 13.51 -18.60
CA GLU A 114 18.27 13.82 -19.83
C GLU A 114 16.75 13.68 -19.67
N GLU A 115 15.99 14.41 -20.49
CA GLU A 115 14.52 14.33 -20.52
C GLU A 115 13.97 12.92 -20.75
N LYS A 116 14.70 12.10 -21.53
CA LYS A 116 14.35 10.69 -21.76
C LYS A 116 14.24 9.88 -20.46
N SER A 117 15.05 10.23 -19.45
CA SER A 117 15.02 9.57 -18.14
C SER A 117 13.69 9.77 -17.44
N LEU A 118 13.06 10.95 -17.56
CA LEU A 118 11.76 11.22 -16.91
C LEU A 118 10.63 10.39 -17.50
N LYS A 119 10.57 10.27 -18.83
CA LYS A 119 9.57 9.41 -19.50
C LYS A 119 9.73 7.95 -19.07
N LEU A 120 10.96 7.51 -18.83
CA LEU A 120 11.24 6.16 -18.37
C LEU A 120 10.87 6.00 -16.90
N ILE A 121 11.18 6.97 -16.04
CA ILE A 121 10.77 6.98 -14.63
C ILE A 121 9.25 6.89 -14.50
N LYS A 122 8.50 7.68 -15.29
CA LYS A 122 7.03 7.60 -15.36
C LYS A 122 6.55 6.17 -15.64
N LYS A 123 7.11 5.55 -16.69
CA LYS A 123 6.74 4.16 -17.06
C LYS A 123 7.06 3.16 -15.95
N ILE A 124 8.20 3.29 -15.29
CA ILE A 124 8.61 2.43 -14.18
C ILE A 124 7.63 2.56 -13.02
N ILE A 125 7.30 3.80 -12.63
CA ILE A 125 6.37 4.07 -11.53
C ILE A 125 5.00 3.47 -11.84
N LEU A 126 4.43 3.75 -13.03
CA LEU A 126 3.13 3.23 -13.43
C LEU A 126 3.08 1.69 -13.45
N ALA A 127 4.09 1.06 -14.04
CA ALA A 127 4.14 -0.40 -14.12
C ALA A 127 4.18 -1.04 -12.73
N ARG A 128 4.91 -0.44 -11.77
CA ARG A 128 4.98 -0.96 -10.42
C ARG A 128 3.70 -0.69 -9.61
N ILE A 129 3.08 0.45 -9.81
CA ILE A 129 1.76 0.76 -9.23
C ILE A 129 0.73 -0.25 -9.72
N ASP A 130 0.66 -0.48 -11.03
CA ASP A 130 -0.25 -1.44 -11.65
C ASP A 130 -0.06 -2.83 -11.04
N GLU A 131 1.17 -3.31 -10.92
CA GLU A 131 1.46 -4.59 -10.29
C GLU A 131 1.02 -4.66 -8.82
N ILE A 132 1.34 -3.65 -8.00
CA ILE A 132 0.93 -3.62 -6.59
C ILE A 132 -0.59 -3.71 -6.47
N LEU A 133 -1.30 -2.91 -7.23
CA LEU A 133 -2.75 -2.84 -7.17
C LEU A 133 -3.41 -4.12 -7.70
N ASN A 134 -2.89 -4.72 -8.77
CA ASN A 134 -3.38 -6.00 -9.29
C ASN A 134 -3.16 -7.15 -8.29
N LEU A 135 -1.99 -7.24 -7.66
CA LEU A 135 -1.72 -8.23 -6.62
C LEU A 135 -2.65 -8.06 -5.41
N CYS A 136 -2.95 -6.81 -5.02
CA CYS A 136 -3.93 -6.54 -3.98
C CYS A 136 -5.32 -7.05 -4.38
N LEU A 137 -5.76 -6.79 -5.61
CA LEU A 137 -7.05 -7.27 -6.11
C LEU A 137 -7.14 -8.78 -6.16
N GLU A 138 -6.12 -9.46 -6.68
CA GLU A 138 -6.07 -10.92 -6.70
C GLU A 138 -6.17 -11.50 -5.29
N THR A 139 -5.47 -10.87 -4.33
CA THR A 139 -5.53 -11.28 -2.92
C THR A 139 -6.92 -11.07 -2.32
N ILE A 140 -7.60 -9.98 -2.63
CA ILE A 140 -8.97 -9.71 -2.17
C ILE A 140 -9.91 -10.76 -2.77
N ARG A 141 -9.83 -11.02 -4.07
CA ARG A 141 -10.67 -11.97 -4.79
C ARG A 141 -10.49 -13.40 -4.29
N SER A 142 -9.26 -13.81 -4.02
CA SER A 142 -8.96 -15.18 -3.55
C SER A 142 -9.54 -15.49 -2.16
N ASN A 143 -9.84 -14.45 -1.37
CA ASN A 143 -10.44 -14.59 -0.04
C ASN A 143 -11.97 -14.52 -0.06
N GLU A 144 -12.57 -14.34 -1.24
CA GLU A 144 -14.02 -14.25 -1.41
C GLU A 144 -14.56 -15.42 -2.21
N ASN A 145 -15.72 -15.93 -1.80
CA ASN A 145 -16.46 -16.89 -2.62
C ASN A 145 -16.90 -16.18 -3.90
N HIS A 146 -16.60 -16.76 -5.04
CA HIS A 146 -16.61 -16.22 -6.41
C HIS A 146 -17.90 -15.56 -6.94
N ASP A 147 -18.98 -15.43 -6.16
CA ASP A 147 -20.29 -15.23 -6.74
C ASP A 147 -20.76 -13.78 -6.91
N LYS A 148 -20.15 -12.80 -6.27
CA LYS A 148 -20.42 -11.37 -6.55
C LYS A 148 -19.26 -10.51 -6.07
N ILE A 149 -18.65 -9.79 -6.99
CA ILE A 149 -17.79 -8.66 -6.65
C ILE A 149 -18.73 -7.52 -6.29
N ASP A 150 -19.13 -7.45 -5.03
CA ASP A 150 -19.87 -6.31 -4.52
C ASP A 150 -18.99 -5.06 -4.57
N LYS A 151 -19.60 -3.93 -4.86
CA LYS A 151 -18.96 -2.63 -4.76
C LYS A 151 -18.38 -2.44 -3.37
N PHE A 152 -17.16 -2.01 -3.28
CA PHE A 152 -16.51 -1.78 -2.00
C PHE A 152 -15.74 -0.46 -2.01
N LYS A 153 -15.70 0.17 -0.85
CA LYS A 153 -14.89 1.35 -0.60
C LYS A 153 -13.45 0.93 -0.42
N ILE A 154 -12.53 1.57 -1.15
CA ILE A 154 -11.11 1.42 -0.91
C ILE A 154 -10.57 2.67 -0.21
N VAL A 155 -9.74 2.43 0.79
CA VAL A 155 -9.01 3.48 1.50
C VAL A 155 -7.52 3.18 1.42
N LEU A 156 -6.80 4.05 0.74
CA LEU A 156 -5.35 3.99 0.62
C LEU A 156 -4.70 4.70 1.82
N MET A 157 -3.74 4.04 2.46
CA MET A 157 -2.99 4.56 3.59
C MET A 157 -1.52 4.14 3.51
N GLY A 158 -0.70 4.65 4.42
CA GLY A 158 0.75 4.39 4.42
C GLY A 158 1.54 5.37 3.57
N GLN A 159 2.83 5.49 3.87
CA GLN A 159 3.70 6.46 3.20
C GLN A 159 3.90 6.14 1.70
N GLY A 160 3.88 4.85 1.34
CA GLY A 160 3.98 4.43 -0.06
C GLY A 160 2.74 4.81 -0.89
N SER A 161 1.57 5.01 -0.25
CA SER A 161 0.36 5.43 -0.95
C SER A 161 0.38 6.91 -1.38
N LYS A 162 1.29 7.72 -0.84
CA LYS A 162 1.41 9.13 -1.23
C LYS A 162 1.67 9.31 -2.72
N ILE A 163 2.38 8.37 -3.33
CA ILE A 163 2.62 8.38 -4.77
C ILE A 163 1.32 8.17 -5.57
N LEU A 164 0.31 7.53 -4.96
CA LEU A 164 -0.99 7.26 -5.56
C LEU A 164 -2.00 8.40 -5.31
N ASN A 165 -1.74 9.25 -4.31
CA ASN A 165 -2.62 10.36 -3.94
C ASN A 165 -2.41 11.55 -4.88
N ASN A 166 -2.69 11.33 -6.14
CA ASN A 166 -2.53 12.31 -7.18
C ASN A 166 -3.61 12.11 -8.25
N ASP A 167 -4.35 13.17 -8.55
CA ASP A 167 -5.45 13.14 -9.52
C ASP A 167 -4.97 12.80 -10.94
N SER A 168 -3.69 13.01 -11.21
CA SER A 168 -3.07 12.70 -12.50
C SER A 168 -2.78 11.22 -12.70
N ILE A 169 -2.81 10.39 -11.64
CA ILE A 169 -2.66 8.94 -11.79
C ILE A 169 -4.05 8.35 -12.07
N PRO A 170 -4.26 7.70 -13.22
CA PRO A 170 -5.55 7.14 -13.58
C PRO A 170 -5.81 5.82 -12.84
N ILE A 171 -5.87 5.85 -11.49
CA ILE A 171 -6.06 4.64 -10.67
C ILE A 171 -7.34 3.90 -11.08
N LYS A 172 -8.41 4.63 -11.41
CA LYS A 172 -9.67 4.05 -11.88
C LYS A 172 -9.55 3.37 -13.24
N GLU A 173 -8.64 3.85 -14.10
CA GLU A 173 -8.36 3.21 -15.39
C GLU A 173 -7.50 1.96 -15.20
N ILE A 174 -6.54 2.00 -14.27
CA ILE A 174 -5.70 0.86 -13.92
C ILE A 174 -6.57 -0.24 -13.32
N ILE A 175 -7.51 0.12 -12.44
CA ILE A 175 -8.38 -0.85 -11.77
C ILE A 175 -9.83 -0.37 -11.79
N PRO A 176 -10.58 -0.66 -12.86
CA PRO A 176 -11.96 -0.17 -13.05
C PRO A 176 -12.96 -0.67 -12.01
N ILE A 177 -12.61 -1.73 -11.26
CA ILE A 177 -13.46 -2.32 -10.24
C ILE A 177 -13.57 -1.43 -8.99
N PHE A 178 -12.72 -0.42 -8.85
CA PHE A 178 -12.73 0.49 -7.73
C PHE A 178 -13.72 1.64 -7.99
N ASP A 179 -14.92 1.50 -7.47
CA ASP A 179 -15.95 2.54 -7.61
C ASP A 179 -15.57 3.82 -6.85
N GLU A 180 -15.06 3.66 -5.61
CA GLU A 180 -14.71 4.77 -4.74
C GLU A 180 -13.38 4.52 -4.05
N ILE A 181 -12.46 5.48 -4.21
CA ILE A 181 -11.13 5.46 -3.61
C ILE A 181 -10.97 6.71 -2.76
N ASP A 182 -10.57 6.53 -1.51
CA ASP A 182 -10.17 7.61 -0.62
C ASP A 182 -8.73 7.44 -0.16
N PHE A 183 -8.14 8.54 0.26
CA PHE A 183 -6.80 8.59 0.84
C PHE A 183 -6.88 8.99 2.30
N PHE A 184 -6.32 8.16 3.16
CA PHE A 184 -6.20 8.47 4.57
C PHE A 184 -4.84 9.09 4.87
N SER A 185 -4.83 10.38 5.21
CA SER A 185 -3.61 11.09 5.60
C SER A 185 -3.20 10.69 7.01
N GLU A 186 -2.05 10.05 7.13
CA GLU A 186 -1.49 9.63 8.42
C GLU A 186 -0.70 10.76 9.07
N THR A 187 -0.92 10.94 10.37
CA THR A 187 -0.09 11.76 11.26
C THR A 187 0.86 10.87 12.06
N ILE A 188 1.87 11.46 12.69
CA ILE A 188 2.79 10.73 13.57
C ILE A 188 2.02 10.05 14.72
N THR A 189 0.95 10.67 15.20
CA THR A 189 0.14 10.19 16.32
C THR A 189 -0.90 9.14 15.91
N THR A 190 -1.23 9.00 14.62
CA THR A 190 -2.31 8.12 14.15
C THR A 190 -2.21 6.69 14.67
N ILE A 191 -1.01 6.10 14.67
CA ILE A 191 -0.80 4.72 15.15
C ILE A 191 -1.01 4.65 16.67
N CYS A 192 -0.48 5.64 17.42
CA CYS A 192 -0.62 5.69 18.86
C CYS A 192 -2.07 5.88 19.28
N GLU A 193 -2.79 6.79 18.65
CA GLU A 193 -4.22 7.03 18.88
C GLU A 193 -5.05 5.78 18.58
N SER A 194 -4.75 5.09 17.48
CA SER A 194 -5.41 3.86 17.11
C SER A 194 -5.15 2.75 18.13
N GLY A 195 -3.93 2.64 18.63
CA GLY A 195 -3.55 1.70 19.68
C GLY A 195 -4.25 2.00 21.01
N LEU A 196 -4.35 3.27 21.39
CA LEU A 196 -5.05 3.70 22.61
C LEU A 196 -6.54 3.37 22.55
N LYS A 197 -7.22 3.65 21.43
CA LYS A 197 -8.63 3.31 21.23
C LYS A 197 -8.88 1.79 21.35
N LEU A 198 -7.98 0.97 20.81
CA LEU A 198 -8.06 -0.49 20.97
C LEU A 198 -7.93 -0.94 22.41
N ASN A 199 -6.98 -0.35 23.15
CA ASN A 199 -6.74 -0.70 24.56
C ASN A 199 -7.91 -0.27 25.46
N GLN A 200 -8.63 0.78 25.12
CA GLN A 200 -9.81 1.26 25.86
C GLN A 200 -11.06 0.40 25.65
N GLY A 201 -10.96 -0.68 24.88
CA GLY A 201 -12.03 -1.65 24.71
C GLY A 201 -13.17 -1.22 23.78
N LEU A 202 -12.99 -0.16 23.01
CA LEU A 202 -14.00 0.30 22.05
C LEU A 202 -14.33 -0.73 20.96
N ASN A 203 -13.49 -1.77 20.80
CA ASN A 203 -13.65 -2.82 19.81
C ASN A 203 -13.56 -4.24 20.42
N GLN A 204 -13.99 -4.44 21.68
CA GLN A 204 -13.86 -5.73 22.41
C GLN A 204 -14.59 -6.92 21.77
N HIS A 205 -15.41 -6.71 20.76
CA HIS A 205 -16.24 -7.76 20.16
C HIS A 205 -15.68 -8.34 18.84
N GLU A 206 -14.52 -7.88 18.38
CA GLU A 206 -13.89 -8.43 17.19
C GLU A 206 -12.91 -9.56 17.55
N VAL A 207 -13.38 -10.79 17.37
CA VAL A 207 -12.46 -11.95 17.41
C VAL A 207 -11.71 -11.99 16.09
N VAL A 208 -10.45 -11.61 16.13
CA VAL A 208 -9.54 -11.77 14.98
C VAL A 208 -9.03 -13.21 14.99
N THR A 209 -9.64 -14.07 14.20
CA THR A 209 -9.06 -15.38 13.90
C THR A 209 -8.04 -15.19 12.78
N ILE A 210 -6.75 -15.25 13.11
CA ILE A 210 -5.71 -15.35 12.12
C ILE A 210 -5.82 -16.74 11.49
N PRO A 211 -6.14 -16.88 10.20
CA PRO A 211 -6.20 -18.19 9.57
C PRO A 211 -4.81 -18.83 9.71
N LYS A 212 -4.76 -20.05 10.26
CA LYS A 212 -3.53 -20.83 10.24
C LYS A 212 -3.14 -20.99 8.77
N LYS A 213 -2.01 -20.41 8.40
CA LYS A 213 -1.43 -20.62 7.08
C LYS A 213 -1.22 -22.12 6.96
N ASN A 214 -2.03 -22.80 6.14
CA ASN A 214 -1.69 -24.16 5.73
C ASN A 214 -0.30 -24.04 5.12
N LYS A 215 0.70 -24.59 5.80
CA LYS A 215 2.02 -24.76 5.22
C LYS A 215 1.81 -25.71 4.05
N ASN A 216 1.60 -25.15 2.86
CA ASN A 216 1.86 -25.89 1.65
C ASN A 216 3.37 -26.16 1.69
N ILE A 217 3.70 -27.32 2.28
CA ILE A 217 5.07 -27.82 2.29
C ILE A 217 5.41 -27.94 0.81
N GLY A 218 6.30 -27.10 0.34
CA GLY A 218 6.72 -27.11 -1.05
C GLY A 218 7.20 -28.50 -1.43
N PHE A 219 7.13 -28.87 -2.70
CA PHE A 219 7.50 -30.19 -3.22
C PHE A 219 8.86 -30.68 -2.67
N PHE A 220 9.86 -29.81 -2.61
CA PHE A 220 11.18 -30.13 -2.06
C PHE A 220 11.17 -30.42 -0.55
N ALA A 221 10.39 -29.69 0.23
CA ALA A 221 10.27 -29.96 1.66
C ALA A 221 9.53 -31.30 1.94
N LYS A 222 8.58 -31.70 1.08
CA LYS A 222 7.95 -33.03 1.13
C LYS A 222 8.96 -34.12 0.75
N LEU A 223 9.83 -33.85 -0.20
CA LEU A 223 10.87 -34.81 -0.62
C LEU A 223 11.88 -35.07 0.49
N PHE A 224 12.33 -34.01 1.21
CA PHE A 224 13.28 -34.16 2.32
C PHE A 224 12.67 -34.88 3.52
N HIS A 225 11.38 -34.69 3.82
CA HIS A 225 10.69 -35.45 4.87
C HIS A 225 10.46 -36.94 4.55
N PHE A 226 10.70 -37.35 3.31
CA PHE A 226 10.59 -38.76 2.91
C PHE A 226 11.90 -39.54 3.11
N PHE A 227 12.99 -38.82 3.41
CA PHE A 227 14.33 -39.41 3.62
C PHE A 227 14.84 -39.34 5.07
N GLU A 228 14.00 -38.80 6.01
CA GLU A 228 14.16 -38.93 7.46
C GLU A 228 13.31 -40.09 7.99
#